data_68dff8ba56d6a2052aa7e5f23a2bc4c7
#
_entry.id   68dff8ba56d6a2052aa7e5f23a2bc4c7
#
_cell.length_a   1.000
_cell.length_b   1.000
_cell.length_c   1.000
_cell.angle_alpha   90.00
_cell.angle_beta   90.00
_cell.angle_gamma   90.00
#
_symmetry.space_group_name_H-M   'P 1'
#
loop_
_entity.id
_entity.type
_entity.pdbx_description
1 polymer ?
#
loop_
_entity_poly.entity_id
_entity_poly.type
_entity_poly.pdbx_seq_one_letter_code
_entity_poly.pdbx_strand_id
1 'polypeptide(L)'
;MYQKQRMAVFYLYKISPRGRYCQQRGYVPVVTALIRTVILYLILIVGLRLTGKRQIGELEPIELVLTMLLSDLASVPMQNFGIPLLNGLVPIVTLLSLSMLLSWCSLHSVRFRSLVCGEPAVIIRDGKLEQAAMRRNRLTLDELLEALRAQGVTSLGDVKYAILETSGQLSVLLRADCQPATPSQLGLYVRDDVFLPEVIINDGRLLRGNLE
;
A
#
# COMPACT_ATOMS: atom_id res chain seq x y z
N MET A 1 18.27 48.46 42.87
CA MET A 1 17.13 47.70 43.39
C MET A 1 16.79 46.45 42.57
N TYR A 2 17.37 46.27 41.39
CA TYR A 2 17.10 45.17 40.44
C TYR A 2 17.94 43.90 40.66
N GLN A 3 19.08 43.96 41.32
CA GLN A 3 19.98 42.83 41.53
C GLN A 3 19.58 41.90 42.70
N LYS A 4 18.78 42.35 43.64
CA LYS A 4 18.33 41.54 44.79
C LYS A 4 17.23 40.52 44.45
N GLN A 5 16.45 40.78 43.43
CA GLN A 5 15.36 39.86 43.00
C GLN A 5 15.89 38.65 42.20
N ARG A 6 16.99 38.79 41.47
CA ARG A 6 17.58 37.66 40.72
C ARG A 6 18.22 36.62 41.63
N MET A 7 18.75 37.02 42.77
CA MET A 7 19.36 36.08 43.73
C MET A 7 18.32 35.29 44.54
N ALA A 8 17.17 35.88 44.82
CA ALA A 8 16.12 35.18 45.55
C ALA A 8 15.46 34.05 44.69
N VAL A 9 15.31 34.28 43.38
CA VAL A 9 14.80 33.26 42.47
C VAL A 9 15.79 32.11 42.27
N PHE A 10 17.11 32.41 42.30
CA PHE A 10 18.17 31.39 42.19
C PHE A 10 18.28 30.53 43.46
N TYR A 11 18.00 31.09 44.65
CA TYR A 11 18.01 30.37 45.91
C TYR A 11 16.76 29.51 46.11
N LEU A 12 15.59 29.91 45.63
CA LEU A 12 14.38 29.13 45.69
C LEU A 12 14.39 27.91 44.76
N TYR A 13 15.16 27.98 43.67
CA TYR A 13 15.35 26.83 42.77
C TYR A 13 16.34 25.77 43.35
N LYS A 14 17.11 26.10 44.36
CA LYS A 14 18.11 25.21 44.96
C LYS A 14 17.61 24.43 46.18
N ILE A 15 16.39 24.70 46.66
CA ILE A 15 15.79 24.03 47.82
C ILE A 15 14.51 23.26 47.43
N SER A 16 14.47 22.75 46.21
CA SER A 16 13.54 21.66 45.92
C SER A 16 14.21 20.36 46.37
N PRO A 17 13.60 19.61 47.27
CA PRO A 17 14.16 18.32 47.67
C PRO A 17 14.15 17.45 46.43
N ARG A 18 15.32 17.20 45.85
CA ARG A 18 15.53 16.13 44.89
C ARG A 18 15.26 14.81 45.57
N GLY A 19 13.95 14.58 45.83
CA GLY A 19 13.38 13.34 46.28
C GLY A 19 13.30 12.38 45.12
N ARG A 20 14.29 11.54 45.01
CA ARG A 20 14.12 10.12 44.63
C ARG A 20 13.29 9.81 43.40
N TYR A 21 13.60 10.42 42.25
CA TYR A 21 13.41 9.75 40.98
C TYR A 21 14.69 8.98 40.63
N CYS A 22 15.15 8.18 41.58
CA CYS A 22 16.28 7.29 41.35
C CYS A 22 15.77 6.05 40.66
N GLN A 23 15.94 6.01 39.31
CA GLN A 23 16.55 4.88 38.64
C GLN A 23 15.91 3.50 38.90
N GLN A 24 14.68 3.32 38.39
CA GLN A 24 14.28 2.01 37.89
C GLN A 24 14.43 2.01 36.35
N ARG A 25 15.63 2.30 35.90
CA ARG A 25 16.03 2.20 34.47
C ARG A 25 16.84 0.92 34.30
N GLY A 26 16.21 -0.12 33.78
CA GLY A 26 17.04 -1.23 33.31
C GLY A 26 16.28 -2.32 32.54
N TYR A 27 15.23 -2.87 33.08
CA TYR A 27 14.56 -4.02 32.44
C TYR A 27 13.09 -3.76 32.03
N VAL A 28 12.38 -2.95 32.78
CA VAL A 28 10.97 -2.62 32.53
C VAL A 28 10.74 -1.96 31.17
N PRO A 29 11.59 -1.02 30.68
CA PRO A 29 11.35 -0.40 29.38
C PRO A 29 11.53 -1.35 28.19
N VAL A 30 12.48 -2.30 28.27
CA VAL A 30 12.73 -3.24 27.15
C VAL A 30 11.56 -4.22 27.00
N VAL A 31 11.11 -4.83 28.09
CA VAL A 31 9.97 -5.74 28.06
C VAL A 31 8.69 -5.02 27.64
N THR A 32 8.48 -3.79 28.14
CA THR A 32 7.32 -2.98 27.76
C THR A 32 7.37 -2.61 26.27
N ALA A 33 8.56 -2.25 25.74
CA ALA A 33 8.73 -2.00 24.31
C ALA A 33 8.37 -3.23 23.49
N LEU A 34 8.87 -4.41 23.86
CA LEU A 34 8.60 -5.66 23.16
C LEU A 34 7.11 -5.97 23.13
N ILE A 35 6.44 -5.89 24.28
CA ILE A 35 5.00 -6.15 24.37
C ILE A 35 4.20 -5.16 23.51
N ARG A 36 4.50 -3.86 23.58
CA ARG A 36 3.85 -2.82 22.76
C ARG A 36 4.03 -3.07 21.27
N THR A 37 5.26 -3.40 20.86
CA THR A 37 5.58 -3.69 19.47
C THR A 37 4.78 -4.89 18.97
N VAL A 38 4.73 -5.99 19.73
CA VAL A 38 3.96 -7.19 19.36
C VAL A 38 2.48 -6.87 19.22
N ILE A 39 1.90 -6.15 20.19
CA ILE A 39 0.47 -5.79 20.16
C ILE A 39 0.16 -4.93 18.94
N LEU A 40 0.92 -3.85 18.71
CA LEU A 40 0.71 -2.96 17.56
C LEU A 40 0.92 -3.68 16.24
N TYR A 41 1.94 -4.53 16.14
CA TYR A 41 2.19 -5.34 14.95
C TYR A 41 1.03 -6.26 14.62
N LEU A 42 0.47 -6.97 15.61
CA LEU A 42 -0.69 -7.83 15.41
C LEU A 42 -1.93 -7.03 14.96
N ILE A 43 -2.17 -5.86 15.57
CA ILE A 43 -3.28 -4.99 15.20
C ILE A 43 -3.13 -4.49 13.76
N LEU A 44 -1.91 -4.09 13.36
CA LEU A 44 -1.62 -3.65 11.99
C LEU A 44 -1.82 -4.78 10.97
N ILE A 45 -1.32 -5.99 11.26
CA ILE A 45 -1.51 -7.15 10.36
C ILE A 45 -3.00 -7.44 10.18
N VAL A 46 -3.76 -7.51 11.28
CA VAL A 46 -5.20 -7.77 11.21
C VAL A 46 -5.90 -6.64 10.44
N GLY A 47 -5.58 -5.38 10.76
CA GLY A 47 -6.15 -4.22 10.08
C GLY A 47 -5.88 -4.21 8.58
N LEU A 48 -4.63 -4.41 8.17
CA LEU A 48 -4.25 -4.48 6.75
C LEU A 48 -4.89 -5.68 6.05
N ARG A 49 -5.03 -6.82 6.72
CA ARG A 49 -5.72 -7.99 6.15
C ARG A 49 -7.21 -7.74 5.92
N LEU A 50 -7.85 -6.95 6.78
CA LEU A 50 -9.26 -6.56 6.62
C LEU A 50 -9.48 -5.57 5.47
N THR A 51 -8.46 -4.77 5.12
CA THR A 51 -8.56 -3.78 4.04
C THR A 51 -8.58 -4.44 2.65
N GLY A 52 -8.10 -5.68 2.49
CA GLY A 52 -8.20 -6.45 1.25
C GLY A 52 -6.93 -7.22 0.87
N LYS A 53 -7.04 -8.06 -0.18
CA LYS A 53 -5.94 -8.90 -0.70
C LYS A 53 -5.31 -8.26 -1.95
N ARG A 54 -4.96 -6.99 -1.93
CA ARG A 54 -4.26 -6.39 -3.07
C ARG A 54 -2.78 -6.75 -3.04
N GLN A 55 -2.20 -7.00 -4.21
CA GLN A 55 -0.78 -7.29 -4.34
C GLN A 55 0.02 -6.03 -4.06
N ILE A 56 1.09 -6.16 -3.28
CA ILE A 56 1.96 -5.02 -2.89
C ILE A 56 2.57 -4.33 -4.11
N GLY A 57 2.73 -5.05 -5.23
CA GLY A 57 3.25 -4.51 -6.49
C GLY A 57 2.29 -3.60 -7.28
N GLU A 58 1.00 -3.56 -6.89
CA GLU A 58 -0.04 -2.80 -7.59
C GLU A 58 -0.79 -1.86 -6.63
N LEU A 59 -0.06 -1.30 -5.63
CA LEU A 59 -0.64 -0.36 -4.67
C LEU A 59 -1.10 0.91 -5.38
N GLU A 60 -2.36 1.26 -5.19
CA GLU A 60 -2.86 2.57 -5.57
C GLU A 60 -2.19 3.66 -4.71
N PRO A 61 -2.00 4.88 -5.23
CA PRO A 61 -1.36 5.97 -4.48
C PRO A 61 -1.98 6.24 -3.10
N ILE A 62 -3.29 6.04 -2.97
CA ILE A 62 -4.02 6.22 -1.70
C ILE A 62 -3.64 5.14 -0.67
N GLU A 63 -3.39 3.91 -1.11
CA GLU A 63 -2.96 2.81 -0.24
C GLU A 63 -1.51 3.01 0.23
N LEU A 64 -0.66 3.58 -0.64
CA LEU A 64 0.70 3.97 -0.26
C LEU A 64 0.69 5.02 0.85
N VAL A 65 -0.13 6.07 0.71
CA VAL A 65 -0.29 7.12 1.74
C VAL A 65 -0.80 6.52 3.04
N LEU A 66 -1.79 5.63 2.99
CA LEU A 66 -2.31 4.94 4.17
C LEU A 66 -1.21 4.16 4.89
N THR A 67 -0.41 3.36 4.17
CA THR A 67 0.67 2.56 4.76
C THR A 67 1.77 3.42 5.38
N MET A 68 2.13 4.55 4.75
CA MET A 68 3.07 5.51 5.32
C MET A 68 2.54 6.13 6.61
N LEU A 69 1.28 6.60 6.61
CA LEU A 69 0.66 7.18 7.81
C LEU A 69 0.54 6.16 8.95
N LEU A 70 0.18 4.91 8.65
CA LEU A 70 0.11 3.85 9.66
C LEU A 70 1.48 3.57 10.28
N SER A 71 2.55 3.58 9.46
CA SER A 71 3.92 3.39 9.93
C SER A 71 4.33 4.49 10.92
N ASP A 72 4.08 5.75 10.57
CA ASP A 72 4.41 6.89 11.42
C ASP A 72 3.62 6.86 12.74
N LEU A 73 2.30 6.61 12.66
CA LEU A 73 1.45 6.55 13.85
C LEU A 73 1.82 5.40 14.79
N ALA A 74 2.24 4.24 14.26
CA ALA A 74 2.68 3.11 15.06
C ALA A 74 4.03 3.36 15.73
N SER A 75 4.93 4.10 15.07
CA SER A 75 6.27 4.42 15.57
C SER A 75 6.24 5.19 16.89
N VAL A 76 5.33 6.15 17.03
CA VAL A 76 5.25 7.03 18.22
C VAL A 76 5.00 6.25 19.52
N PRO A 77 3.94 5.41 19.65
CA PRO A 77 3.70 4.66 20.88
C PRO A 77 4.71 3.52 21.12
N MET A 78 5.42 3.06 20.08
CA MET A 78 6.49 2.08 20.23
C MET A 78 7.71 2.68 20.90
N GLN A 79 8.08 3.93 20.56
CA GLN A 79 9.31 4.60 21.02
C GLN A 79 9.11 5.40 22.30
N ASN A 80 7.90 5.96 22.51
CA ASN A 80 7.64 6.87 23.61
C ASN A 80 6.79 6.21 24.70
N PHE A 81 7.45 5.79 25.78
CA PHE A 81 6.80 5.12 26.92
C PHE A 81 5.91 6.04 27.76
N GLY A 82 6.09 7.37 27.67
CA GLY A 82 5.24 8.34 28.35
C GLY A 82 3.84 8.45 27.75
N ILE A 83 3.63 7.94 26.55
CA ILE A 83 2.33 7.97 25.85
C ILE A 83 1.61 6.64 26.13
N PRO A 84 0.36 6.68 26.64
CA PRO A 84 -0.46 5.48 26.76
C PRO A 84 -0.67 4.80 25.41
N LEU A 85 -0.63 3.47 25.37
CA LEU A 85 -0.78 2.68 24.14
C LEU A 85 -2.09 3.00 23.39
N LEU A 86 -3.17 3.26 24.16
CA LEU A 86 -4.48 3.62 23.61
C LEU A 86 -4.44 4.90 22.79
N ASN A 87 -3.64 5.89 23.16
CA ASN A 87 -3.54 7.15 22.40
C ASN A 87 -2.91 6.95 21.01
N GLY A 88 -2.04 5.94 20.87
CA GLY A 88 -1.51 5.55 19.55
C GLY A 88 -2.46 4.64 18.78
N LEU A 89 -3.23 3.81 19.48
CA LEU A 89 -4.15 2.86 18.87
C LEU A 89 -5.37 3.55 18.22
N VAL A 90 -5.94 4.57 18.87
CA VAL A 90 -7.11 5.30 18.36
C VAL A 90 -6.90 5.83 16.94
N PRO A 91 -5.85 6.60 16.62
CA PRO A 91 -5.65 7.09 15.26
C PRO A 91 -5.41 5.96 14.25
N ILE A 92 -4.73 4.88 14.64
CA ILE A 92 -4.53 3.70 13.77
C ILE A 92 -5.88 3.07 13.39
N VAL A 93 -6.73 2.79 14.39
CA VAL A 93 -8.06 2.21 14.16
C VAL A 93 -8.94 3.17 13.34
N THR A 94 -8.85 4.47 13.60
CA THR A 94 -9.58 5.49 12.82
C THR A 94 -9.17 5.47 11.36
N LEU A 95 -7.87 5.44 11.05
CA LEU A 95 -7.39 5.38 9.66
C LEU A 95 -7.81 4.08 8.95
N LEU A 96 -7.70 2.94 9.63
CA LEU A 96 -8.14 1.66 9.08
C LEU A 96 -9.65 1.68 8.80
N SER A 97 -10.46 2.18 9.73
CA SER A 97 -11.91 2.31 9.56
C SER A 97 -12.26 3.25 8.41
N LEU A 98 -11.54 4.36 8.29
CA LEU A 98 -11.71 5.31 7.17
C LEU A 98 -11.36 4.66 5.84
N SER A 99 -10.25 3.92 5.77
CA SER A 99 -9.86 3.19 4.57
C SER A 99 -10.91 2.16 4.15
N MET A 100 -11.46 1.40 5.11
CA MET A 100 -12.56 0.45 4.84
C MET A 100 -13.82 1.17 4.34
N LEU A 101 -14.15 2.32 4.93
CA LEU A 101 -15.29 3.13 4.49
C LEU A 101 -15.09 3.67 3.08
N LEU A 102 -13.91 4.19 2.74
CA LEU A 102 -13.57 4.65 1.39
C LEU A 102 -13.65 3.51 0.37
N SER A 103 -13.14 2.32 0.72
CA SER A 103 -13.24 1.13 -0.12
C SER A 103 -14.70 0.73 -0.34
N TRP A 104 -15.51 0.73 0.71
CA TRP A 104 -16.93 0.43 0.60
C TRP A 104 -17.68 1.44 -0.28
N CYS A 105 -17.43 2.75 -0.11
CA CYS A 105 -17.99 3.81 -0.95
C CYS A 105 -17.57 3.65 -2.43
N SER A 106 -16.31 3.27 -2.68
CA SER A 106 -15.79 3.03 -4.03
C SER A 106 -16.47 1.83 -4.72
N LEU A 107 -16.88 0.82 -3.97
CA LEU A 107 -17.65 -0.31 -4.49
C LEU A 107 -19.08 0.09 -4.89
N HIS A 108 -19.70 1.01 -4.15
CA HIS A 108 -21.09 1.40 -4.36
C HIS A 108 -21.29 2.55 -5.35
N SER A 109 -20.25 3.36 -5.63
CA SER A 109 -20.35 4.52 -6.50
C SER A 109 -19.20 4.62 -7.49
N VAL A 110 -19.51 4.48 -8.78
CA VAL A 110 -18.54 4.66 -9.88
C VAL A 110 -17.95 6.08 -9.87
N ARG A 111 -18.77 7.10 -9.61
CA ARG A 111 -18.31 8.50 -9.55
C ARG A 111 -17.35 8.73 -8.40
N PHE A 112 -17.63 8.12 -7.25
CA PHE A 112 -16.75 8.22 -6.08
C PHE A 112 -15.42 7.51 -6.36
N ARG A 113 -15.46 6.32 -6.96
CA ARG A 113 -14.26 5.57 -7.35
C ARG A 113 -13.40 6.35 -8.34
N SER A 114 -14.00 6.95 -9.36
CA SER A 114 -13.30 7.79 -10.34
C SER A 114 -12.62 9.00 -9.68
N LEU A 115 -13.26 9.61 -8.67
CA LEU A 115 -12.68 10.72 -7.93
C LEU A 115 -11.51 10.30 -7.04
N VAL A 116 -11.60 9.14 -6.38
CA VAL A 116 -10.61 8.68 -5.37
C VAL A 116 -9.46 7.92 -6.03
N CYS A 117 -9.77 6.96 -6.89
CA CYS A 117 -8.77 6.09 -7.54
C CYS A 117 -8.33 6.61 -8.92
N GLY A 118 -9.07 7.56 -9.50
CA GLY A 118 -8.87 8.01 -10.87
C GLY A 118 -9.57 7.11 -11.90
N GLU A 119 -9.30 7.39 -13.17
CA GLU A 119 -9.82 6.61 -14.30
C GLU A 119 -8.66 6.20 -15.20
N PRO A 120 -8.70 4.98 -15.78
CA PRO A 120 -7.72 4.58 -16.78
C PRO A 120 -7.82 5.49 -18.00
N ALA A 121 -6.69 5.83 -18.59
CA ALA A 121 -6.59 6.74 -19.71
C ALA A 121 -6.09 6.02 -20.98
N VAL A 122 -6.85 6.09 -22.06
CA VAL A 122 -6.41 5.55 -23.36
C VAL A 122 -5.37 6.48 -23.95
N ILE A 123 -4.13 6.01 -24.07
CA ILE A 123 -2.97 6.76 -24.60
C ILE A 123 -2.76 6.48 -26.08
N ILE A 124 -3.00 5.24 -26.51
CA ILE A 124 -3.02 4.85 -27.93
C ILE A 124 -4.37 4.29 -28.27
N ARG A 125 -4.97 4.81 -29.33
CA ARG A 125 -6.27 4.36 -29.85
C ARG A 125 -6.12 4.02 -31.34
N ASP A 126 -6.41 2.77 -31.72
CA ASP A 126 -6.30 2.28 -33.09
C ASP A 126 -4.94 2.60 -33.75
N GLY A 127 -3.85 2.46 -32.98
CA GLY A 127 -2.49 2.74 -33.44
C GLY A 127 -2.11 4.22 -33.50
N LYS A 128 -2.99 5.13 -33.02
CA LYS A 128 -2.72 6.58 -33.01
C LYS A 128 -2.54 7.07 -31.58
N LEU A 129 -1.57 7.97 -31.40
CA LEU A 129 -1.29 8.61 -30.12
C LEU A 129 -2.34 9.66 -29.79
N GLU A 130 -2.95 9.54 -28.60
CA GLU A 130 -3.87 10.52 -28.04
C GLU A 130 -3.10 11.59 -27.23
N GLN A 131 -2.57 12.58 -27.94
CA GLN A 131 -1.72 13.63 -27.33
C GLN A 131 -2.43 14.38 -26.18
N ALA A 132 -3.75 14.58 -26.25
CA ALA A 132 -4.51 15.23 -25.21
C ALA A 132 -4.54 14.37 -23.91
N ALA A 133 -4.63 13.06 -24.04
CA ALA A 133 -4.57 12.12 -22.93
C ALA A 133 -3.17 12.10 -22.31
N MET A 134 -2.12 12.07 -23.12
CA MET A 134 -0.73 12.14 -22.66
C MET A 134 -0.47 13.40 -21.84
N ARG A 135 -0.85 14.58 -22.38
CA ARG A 135 -0.69 15.86 -21.67
C ARG A 135 -1.44 15.91 -20.34
N ARG A 136 -2.67 15.40 -20.31
CA ARG A 136 -3.49 15.38 -19.09
C ARG A 136 -2.88 14.49 -18.00
N ASN A 137 -2.29 13.37 -18.40
CA ASN A 137 -1.62 12.44 -17.50
C ASN A 137 -0.12 12.75 -17.30
N ARG A 138 0.39 13.85 -17.90
CA ARG A 138 1.80 14.26 -17.82
C ARG A 138 2.76 13.16 -18.27
N LEU A 139 2.35 12.34 -19.22
CA LEU A 139 3.14 11.27 -19.80
C LEU A 139 3.91 11.80 -21.01
N THR A 140 5.22 11.65 -21.02
CA THR A 140 6.09 11.96 -22.14
C THR A 140 6.12 10.82 -23.16
N LEU A 141 6.59 11.10 -24.39
CA LEU A 141 6.75 10.05 -25.39
C LEU A 141 7.84 9.05 -24.97
N ASP A 142 8.90 9.53 -24.34
CA ASP A 142 10.02 8.68 -23.90
C ASP A 142 9.55 7.69 -22.80
N GLU A 143 8.78 8.15 -21.82
CA GLU A 143 8.15 7.29 -20.80
C GLU A 143 7.19 6.28 -21.42
N LEU A 144 6.39 6.68 -22.40
CA LEU A 144 5.51 5.76 -23.10
C LEU A 144 6.32 4.66 -23.82
N LEU A 145 7.39 5.03 -24.54
CA LEU A 145 8.24 4.08 -25.22
C LEU A 145 8.99 3.15 -24.26
N GLU A 146 9.39 3.66 -23.10
CA GLU A 146 9.98 2.85 -22.03
C GLU A 146 8.97 1.83 -21.49
N ALA A 147 7.76 2.27 -21.18
CA ALA A 147 6.70 1.40 -20.69
C ALA A 147 6.29 0.33 -21.71
N LEU A 148 6.28 0.65 -23.01
CA LEU A 148 6.05 -0.32 -24.10
C LEU A 148 7.16 -1.36 -24.15
N ARG A 149 8.43 -0.95 -24.05
CA ARG A 149 9.56 -1.89 -24.02
C ARG A 149 9.53 -2.80 -22.79
N ALA A 150 9.09 -2.29 -21.64
CA ALA A 150 8.89 -3.11 -20.42
C ALA A 150 7.84 -4.21 -20.64
N GLN A 151 6.86 -3.99 -21.53
CA GLN A 151 5.86 -4.98 -21.95
C GLN A 151 6.32 -5.86 -23.15
N GLY A 152 7.59 -5.74 -23.56
CA GLY A 152 8.14 -6.49 -24.69
C GLY A 152 7.74 -5.95 -26.05
N VAL A 153 7.16 -4.75 -26.14
CA VAL A 153 6.73 -4.13 -27.40
C VAL A 153 7.77 -3.11 -27.84
N THR A 154 8.36 -3.32 -29.01
CA THR A 154 9.43 -2.46 -29.55
C THR A 154 8.94 -1.45 -30.59
N SER A 155 7.79 -1.69 -31.21
CA SER A 155 7.23 -0.84 -32.26
C SER A 155 5.87 -0.28 -31.85
N LEU A 156 5.70 1.03 -31.97
CA LEU A 156 4.39 1.69 -31.81
C LEU A 156 3.35 1.21 -32.84
N GLY A 157 3.83 0.80 -34.03
CA GLY A 157 2.97 0.31 -35.11
C GLY A 157 2.24 -0.96 -34.78
N ASP A 158 2.76 -1.78 -33.88
CA ASP A 158 2.21 -3.06 -33.46
C ASP A 158 1.11 -2.92 -32.41
N VAL A 159 0.99 -1.72 -31.81
CA VAL A 159 0.03 -1.43 -30.75
C VAL A 159 -1.29 -0.98 -31.35
N LYS A 160 -2.39 -1.65 -30.95
CA LYS A 160 -3.74 -1.22 -31.27
C LYS A 160 -4.29 -0.27 -30.21
N TYR A 161 -4.18 -0.65 -28.94
CA TYR A 161 -4.57 0.17 -27.78
C TYR A 161 -3.48 0.13 -26.73
N ALA A 162 -3.19 1.26 -26.10
CA ALA A 162 -2.45 1.33 -24.87
C ALA A 162 -3.22 2.14 -23.85
N ILE A 163 -3.40 1.59 -22.67
CA ILE A 163 -4.21 2.14 -21.59
C ILE A 163 -3.30 2.36 -20.39
N LEU A 164 -3.22 3.59 -19.92
CA LEU A 164 -2.54 3.92 -18.67
C LEU A 164 -3.52 3.64 -17.53
N GLU A 165 -3.21 2.64 -16.73
CA GLU A 165 -4.02 2.23 -15.58
C GLU A 165 -3.88 3.21 -14.41
N THR A 166 -4.79 3.13 -13.44
CA THR A 166 -4.76 3.95 -12.23
C THR A 166 -3.56 3.69 -11.34
N SER A 167 -2.96 2.50 -11.45
CA SER A 167 -1.69 2.13 -10.79
C SER A 167 -0.46 2.80 -11.42
N GLY A 168 -0.61 3.41 -12.61
CA GLY A 168 0.48 3.95 -13.41
C GLY A 168 1.12 2.92 -14.35
N GLN A 169 0.66 1.68 -14.37
CA GLN A 169 1.10 0.67 -15.33
C GLN A 169 0.45 0.89 -16.70
N LEU A 170 1.14 0.48 -17.76
CA LEU A 170 0.62 0.54 -19.11
C LEU A 170 0.11 -0.85 -19.53
N SER A 171 -1.18 -0.96 -19.82
CA SER A 171 -1.79 -2.15 -20.42
C SER A 171 -1.75 -2.02 -21.94
N VAL A 172 -1.16 -3.00 -22.64
CA VAL A 172 -0.96 -2.94 -24.09
C VAL A 172 -1.75 -4.04 -24.79
N LEU A 173 -2.53 -3.64 -25.79
CA LEU A 173 -3.24 -4.53 -26.71
C LEU A 173 -2.63 -4.41 -28.09
N LEU A 174 -1.99 -5.48 -28.55
CA LEU A 174 -1.38 -5.54 -29.87
C LEU A 174 -2.45 -5.66 -30.97
N ARG A 175 -2.04 -5.29 -32.19
CA ARG A 175 -2.84 -5.57 -33.40
C ARG A 175 -2.95 -7.07 -33.61
N ALA A 176 -4.03 -7.48 -34.28
CA ALA A 176 -4.32 -8.90 -34.47
C ALA A 176 -3.24 -9.65 -35.26
N ASP A 177 -2.58 -8.96 -36.18
CA ASP A 177 -1.47 -9.46 -36.99
C ASP A 177 -0.13 -9.56 -36.22
N CYS A 178 -0.03 -8.85 -35.10
CA CYS A 178 1.15 -8.85 -34.21
C CYS A 178 0.96 -9.69 -32.94
N GLN A 179 -0.22 -10.33 -32.77
CA GLN A 179 -0.48 -11.23 -31.66
C GLN A 179 0.03 -12.64 -31.94
N PRO A 180 0.45 -13.39 -30.90
CA PRO A 180 0.73 -14.81 -31.06
C PRO A 180 -0.47 -15.55 -31.60
N ALA A 181 -0.25 -16.42 -32.60
CA ALA A 181 -1.34 -17.23 -33.15
C ALA A 181 -1.89 -18.21 -32.09
N THR A 182 -3.20 -18.22 -31.94
CA THR A 182 -3.85 -19.21 -31.07
C THR A 182 -4.04 -20.52 -31.83
N PRO A 183 -4.07 -21.67 -31.10
CA PRO A 183 -4.34 -22.97 -31.73
C PRO A 183 -5.64 -22.97 -32.52
N SER A 184 -6.67 -22.27 -32.07
CA SER A 184 -7.94 -22.10 -32.77
C SER A 184 -7.80 -21.39 -34.11
N GLN A 185 -6.97 -20.36 -34.21
CA GLN A 185 -6.68 -19.66 -35.47
C GLN A 185 -5.89 -20.52 -36.46
N LEU A 186 -5.12 -21.49 -35.95
CA LEU A 186 -4.38 -22.44 -36.75
C LEU A 186 -5.23 -23.69 -37.13
N GLY A 187 -6.51 -23.74 -36.70
CA GLY A 187 -7.38 -24.88 -36.92
C GLY A 187 -6.97 -26.13 -36.11
N LEU A 188 -6.11 -25.97 -35.11
CA LEU A 188 -5.67 -27.06 -34.27
C LEU A 188 -6.65 -27.27 -33.13
N TYR A 189 -7.11 -28.51 -32.94
CA TYR A 189 -7.88 -28.92 -31.79
C TYR A 189 -6.92 -29.20 -30.62
N VAL A 190 -7.03 -28.39 -29.56
CA VAL A 190 -6.31 -28.60 -28.31
C VAL A 190 -7.36 -29.04 -27.28
N ARG A 191 -7.08 -30.14 -26.60
CA ARG A 191 -7.91 -30.58 -25.47
C ARG A 191 -7.77 -29.53 -24.35
N ASP A 192 -8.88 -29.15 -23.77
CA ASP A 192 -8.91 -28.32 -22.57
C ASP A 192 -8.68 -29.21 -21.33
N ASP A 193 -7.43 -29.62 -21.17
CA ASP A 193 -6.99 -30.44 -20.02
C ASP A 193 -6.40 -29.56 -18.91
N VAL A 194 -6.85 -28.29 -18.82
CA VAL A 194 -6.42 -27.36 -17.77
C VAL A 194 -7.15 -27.69 -16.48
N PHE A 195 -6.46 -28.33 -15.55
CA PHE A 195 -6.96 -28.58 -14.21
C PHE A 195 -6.41 -27.53 -13.25
N LEU A 196 -7.22 -27.09 -12.29
CA LEU A 196 -6.73 -26.29 -11.17
C LEU A 196 -5.83 -27.19 -10.31
N PRO A 197 -4.50 -26.92 -10.21
CA PRO A 197 -3.63 -27.73 -9.37
C PRO A 197 -4.02 -27.53 -7.90
N GLU A 198 -4.47 -28.60 -7.28
CA GLU A 198 -4.75 -28.61 -5.85
C GLU A 198 -3.58 -29.19 -5.07
N VAL A 199 -3.23 -28.53 -3.97
CA VAL A 199 -2.17 -29.01 -3.09
C VAL A 199 -2.73 -30.12 -2.23
N ILE A 200 -2.32 -31.35 -2.52
CA ILE A 200 -2.71 -32.54 -1.78
C ILE A 200 -1.86 -32.77 -0.54
N ILE A 201 -0.57 -32.44 -0.63
CA ILE A 201 0.37 -32.58 0.49
C ILE A 201 1.02 -31.22 0.75
N ASN A 202 0.91 -30.70 1.97
CA ASN A 202 1.56 -29.49 2.44
C ASN A 202 2.33 -29.80 3.73
N ASP A 203 3.62 -29.43 3.78
CA ASP A 203 4.53 -29.66 4.92
C ASP A 203 4.49 -31.12 5.44
N GLY A 204 4.44 -32.09 4.53
CA GLY A 204 4.39 -33.52 4.85
C GLY A 204 3.04 -34.00 5.41
N ARG A 205 2.00 -33.16 5.38
CA ARG A 205 0.63 -33.50 5.82
C ARG A 205 -0.31 -33.59 4.64
N LEU A 206 -1.10 -34.65 4.62
CA LEU A 206 -2.14 -34.86 3.59
C LEU A 206 -3.34 -33.96 3.88
N LEU A 207 -3.70 -33.11 2.92
CA LEU A 207 -4.92 -32.26 2.96
C LEU A 207 -6.09 -33.07 2.39
N ARG A 208 -6.79 -33.78 3.27
CA ARG A 208 -7.89 -34.67 2.87
C ARG A 208 -9.07 -33.96 2.21
N GLY A 209 -9.29 -32.68 2.48
CA GLY A 209 -10.36 -31.89 1.85
C GLY A 209 -10.15 -31.59 0.38
N ASN A 210 -8.95 -31.81 -0.15
CA ASN A 210 -8.60 -31.60 -1.56
C ASN A 210 -8.53 -32.92 -2.36
N LEU A 211 -9.03 -34.02 -1.76
CA LEU A 211 -9.03 -35.36 -2.39
C LEU A 211 -10.41 -35.73 -2.97
N GLU A 212 -11.43 -34.90 -2.77
CA GLU A 212 -12.79 -35.03 -3.31
C GLU A 212 -12.96 -34.18 -4.56
#